data_99f9021420f54194c746d6c8d9a19793
#
_entry.id   99f9021420f54194c746d6c8d9a19793
#
_cell.length_a   1.000
_cell.length_b   1.000
_cell.length_c   1.000
_cell.angle_alpha   90.00
_cell.angle_beta   90.00
_cell.angle_gamma   90.00
#
_symmetry.space_group_name_H-M   'P 1'
#
loop_
_entity.id
_entity.type
_entity.pdbx_description
1 polymer ?
#
loop_
_entity_poly.entity_id
_entity_poly.type
_entity_poly.pdbx_seq_one_letter_code
_entity_poly.pdbx_strand_id
1 'polypeptide(L)'
;MKPRPDLADARTMPGVEVFQLTEGPLPNSHVYMEAQVFAPDSKRFVLHGGAYAHGYDHRDPKRKYLLCDLEQGGRLSPLTEEVGACAPAVSPDGRFLYYFVDETAPQDGRLTLKRVGLDGSDRRTLAVLEGPRPETGTP
;
A
#
# COMPACT_ATOMS: atom_id res chain seq x y z
N MET A 1 8.37 9.20 -13.57
CA MET A 1 9.20 7.99 -13.88
C MET A 1 10.52 8.42 -14.48
N LYS A 2 11.62 7.88 -14.01
CA LYS A 2 12.99 8.19 -14.49
C LYS A 2 13.60 6.96 -15.14
N PRO A 3 14.08 7.04 -16.41
CA PRO A 3 14.81 5.94 -17.04
C PRO A 3 16.06 5.59 -16.23
N ARG A 4 16.33 4.30 -16.08
CA ARG A 4 17.48 3.75 -15.35
C ARG A 4 18.23 2.73 -16.21
N PRO A 5 18.85 3.19 -17.30
CA PRO A 5 19.65 2.30 -18.15
C PRO A 5 20.86 1.70 -17.43
N ASP A 6 21.30 2.33 -16.34
CA ASP A 6 22.36 1.84 -15.46
C ASP A 6 21.99 0.54 -14.71
N LEU A 7 20.70 0.20 -14.62
CA LEU A 7 20.20 -1.05 -14.04
C LEU A 7 19.98 -2.17 -15.08
N ALA A 8 20.13 -1.88 -16.36
CA ALA A 8 20.16 -2.88 -17.42
C ALA A 8 21.58 -3.41 -17.60
N ASP A 9 21.75 -4.71 -17.57
CA ASP A 9 23.04 -5.38 -17.78
C ASP A 9 23.01 -6.33 -18.99
N ALA A 10 24.11 -7.02 -19.25
CA ALA A 10 24.22 -7.95 -20.39
C ALA A 10 23.24 -9.14 -20.34
N ARG A 11 22.58 -9.38 -19.22
CA ARG A 11 21.55 -10.43 -19.02
C ARG A 11 20.14 -9.88 -19.24
N THR A 12 20.00 -8.56 -19.33
CA THR A 12 18.71 -7.94 -19.60
C THR A 12 18.26 -8.30 -21.01
N MET A 13 17.04 -8.78 -21.15
CA MET A 13 16.50 -9.13 -22.47
C MET A 13 16.50 -7.91 -23.40
N PRO A 14 16.83 -8.07 -24.70
CA PRO A 14 16.74 -6.98 -25.66
C PRO A 14 15.35 -6.34 -25.70
N GLY A 15 15.30 -5.02 -25.69
CA GLY A 15 14.06 -4.26 -25.73
C GLY A 15 13.38 -4.03 -24.36
N VAL A 16 13.97 -4.52 -23.26
CA VAL A 16 13.50 -4.19 -21.90
C VAL A 16 14.09 -2.86 -21.47
N GLU A 17 13.21 -1.98 -21.02
CA GLU A 17 13.57 -0.71 -20.40
C GLU A 17 13.32 -0.74 -18.90
N VAL A 18 14.23 -0.18 -18.12
CA VAL A 18 14.11 -0.09 -16.66
C VAL A 18 13.80 1.34 -16.27
N PHE A 19 12.75 1.50 -15.45
CA PHE A 19 12.33 2.80 -14.93
C PHE A 19 12.27 2.79 -13.42
N GLN A 20 12.79 3.85 -12.82
CA GLN A 20 12.51 4.19 -11.42
C GLN A 20 11.13 4.87 -11.37
N LEU A 21 10.18 4.26 -10.68
CA LEU A 21 8.79 4.75 -10.62
C LEU A 21 8.62 5.91 -9.64
N THR A 22 9.37 5.87 -8.53
CA THR A 22 9.18 6.82 -7.42
C THR A 22 10.47 7.57 -7.11
N GLU A 23 10.33 8.84 -6.83
CA GLU A 23 11.40 9.72 -6.37
C GLU A 23 10.92 10.43 -5.09
N GLY A 24 11.78 10.52 -4.08
CA GLY A 24 11.42 11.20 -2.84
C GLY A 24 12.33 10.82 -1.67
N PRO A 25 12.20 11.51 -0.54
CA PRO A 25 13.06 11.31 0.61
C PRO A 25 12.72 10.04 1.41
N LEU A 26 11.52 9.48 1.20
CA LEU A 26 11.10 8.25 1.87
C LEU A 26 11.08 7.10 0.88
N PRO A 27 11.53 5.92 1.30
CA PRO A 27 11.44 4.73 0.47
C PRO A 27 9.99 4.31 0.25
N ASN A 28 9.74 3.79 -0.94
CA ASN A 28 8.49 3.14 -1.29
C ASN A 28 8.76 1.70 -1.66
N SER A 29 7.88 0.83 -1.27
CA SER A 29 7.98 -0.59 -1.57
C SER A 29 6.66 -1.15 -2.09
N HIS A 30 6.79 -2.28 -2.75
CA HIS A 30 5.66 -3.10 -3.15
C HIS A 30 4.90 -3.58 -1.90
N VAL A 31 3.58 -3.64 -1.99
CA VAL A 31 2.73 -4.33 -1.02
C VAL A 31 2.90 -5.85 -1.21
N TYR A 32 2.50 -6.64 -0.23
CA TYR A 32 2.60 -8.09 -0.31
C TYR A 32 2.02 -8.64 -1.63
N MET A 33 2.74 -9.53 -2.28
CA MET A 33 2.48 -9.95 -3.67
C MET A 33 1.12 -10.63 -3.89
N GLU A 34 0.51 -11.17 -2.85
CA GLU A 34 -0.81 -11.81 -2.92
C GLU A 34 -1.96 -10.82 -2.78
N ALA A 35 -1.66 -9.56 -2.39
CA ALA A 35 -2.69 -8.55 -2.26
C ALA A 35 -3.11 -8.01 -3.63
N GLN A 36 -4.40 -7.87 -3.85
CA GLN A 36 -4.92 -7.18 -5.04
C GLN A 36 -4.66 -5.69 -4.90
N VAL A 37 -3.61 -5.21 -5.56
CA VAL A 37 -3.17 -3.80 -5.45
C VAL A 37 -3.23 -3.03 -6.76
N PHE A 38 -3.44 -3.70 -7.88
CA PHE A 38 -3.62 -3.05 -9.18
C PHE A 38 -5.10 -2.77 -9.44
N ALA A 39 -5.38 -1.58 -9.96
CA ALA A 39 -6.66 -1.29 -10.59
C ALA A 39 -6.80 -2.09 -11.90
N PRO A 40 -8.03 -2.39 -12.38
CA PRO A 40 -8.25 -3.19 -13.58
C PRO A 40 -7.62 -2.62 -14.86
N ASP A 41 -7.40 -1.31 -14.90
CA ASP A 41 -6.75 -0.61 -16.01
C ASP A 41 -5.23 -0.89 -16.09
N SER A 42 -4.64 -1.53 -15.07
CA SER A 42 -3.21 -1.77 -14.90
C SER A 42 -2.32 -0.50 -14.93
N LYS A 43 -2.94 0.68 -14.83
CA LYS A 43 -2.27 1.98 -14.87
C LYS A 43 -2.10 2.60 -13.50
N ARG A 44 -2.89 2.14 -12.54
CA ARG A 44 -2.87 2.61 -11.16
C ARG A 44 -2.70 1.43 -10.21
N PHE A 45 -1.86 1.60 -9.23
CA PHE A 45 -1.65 0.58 -8.20
C PHE A 45 -1.22 1.19 -6.87
N VAL A 46 -1.32 0.41 -5.82
CA VAL A 46 -1.04 0.84 -4.46
C VAL A 46 0.37 0.41 -4.06
N LEU A 47 1.13 1.37 -3.54
CA LEU A 47 2.43 1.18 -2.92
C LEU A 47 2.34 1.43 -1.41
N HIS A 48 3.33 0.94 -0.72
CA HIS A 48 3.60 1.23 0.67
C HIS A 48 4.75 2.23 0.78
N GLY A 49 4.53 3.36 1.41
CA GLY A 49 5.55 4.33 1.78
C GLY A 49 5.77 4.32 3.29
N GLY A 50 6.99 4.51 3.76
CA GLY A 50 7.31 4.51 5.18
C GLY A 50 8.75 4.94 5.46
N ALA A 51 9.16 4.93 6.72
CA ALA A 51 10.53 5.28 7.10
C ALA A 51 11.57 4.29 6.56
N TYR A 52 11.17 3.04 6.33
CA TYR A 52 12.05 1.95 5.86
C TYR A 52 11.43 1.23 4.67
N ALA A 53 12.25 0.86 3.70
CA ALA A 53 11.82 0.11 2.53
C ALA A 53 11.34 -1.32 2.87
N HIS A 54 12.02 -1.94 3.84
CA HIS A 54 11.69 -3.25 4.36
C HIS A 54 11.61 -3.15 5.88
N GLY A 55 10.47 -3.47 6.42
CA GLY A 55 10.24 -3.42 7.86
C GLY A 55 8.77 -3.28 8.13
N TYR A 56 8.34 -3.93 9.20
CA TYR A 56 6.94 -4.03 9.53
C TYR A 56 6.70 -3.35 10.87
N ASP A 57 6.84 -2.04 10.89
CA ASP A 57 6.37 -1.27 12.02
C ASP A 57 5.02 -0.63 11.70
N HIS A 58 3.96 -1.26 12.18
CA HIS A 58 2.60 -0.73 12.05
C HIS A 58 2.41 0.62 12.74
N ARG A 59 3.28 0.96 13.68
CA ARG A 59 3.20 2.19 14.46
C ARG A 59 4.03 3.33 13.87
N ASP A 60 4.74 3.08 12.75
CA ASP A 60 5.43 4.15 12.04
C ASP A 60 4.40 5.18 11.51
N PRO A 61 4.40 6.43 12.02
CA PRO A 61 3.46 7.44 11.58
C PRO A 61 3.71 7.88 10.11
N LYS A 62 4.87 7.55 9.55
CA LYS A 62 5.21 7.81 8.14
C LYS A 62 4.68 6.73 7.21
N ARG A 63 4.25 5.59 7.76
CA ARG A 63 3.71 4.50 6.97
C ARG A 63 2.36 4.89 6.38
N LYS A 64 2.28 4.88 5.05
CA LYS A 64 1.07 5.23 4.28
C LYS A 64 0.92 4.28 3.11
N TYR A 65 -0.31 4.03 2.71
CA TYR A 65 -0.58 3.52 1.38
C TYR A 65 -0.74 4.67 0.41
N LEU A 66 -0.08 4.56 -0.72
CA LEU A 66 0.02 5.57 -1.74
C LEU A 66 -0.52 5.00 -3.05
N LEU A 67 -1.34 5.76 -3.76
CA LEU A 67 -1.67 5.47 -5.14
C LEU A 67 -0.49 5.90 -6.03
N CYS A 68 -0.01 5.01 -6.86
CA CYS A 68 0.90 5.30 -7.96
C CYS A 68 0.11 5.35 -9.27
N ASP A 69 0.16 6.47 -9.96
CA ASP A 69 -0.51 6.69 -11.25
C ASP A 69 0.54 6.73 -12.37
N LEU A 70 0.57 5.68 -13.19
CA LEU A 70 1.52 5.54 -14.30
C LEU A 70 1.21 6.52 -15.45
N GLU A 71 -0.05 6.87 -15.68
CA GLU A 71 -0.42 7.85 -16.71
C GLU A 71 0.06 9.27 -16.33
N GLN A 72 0.22 9.53 -15.04
CA GLN A 72 0.79 10.77 -14.54
C GLN A 72 2.29 10.63 -14.21
N GLY A 73 3.00 9.76 -14.93
CA GLY A 73 4.45 9.61 -14.79
C GLY A 73 4.90 9.00 -13.46
N GLY A 74 4.06 8.22 -12.78
CA GLY A 74 4.35 7.62 -11.48
C GLY A 74 4.07 8.57 -10.31
N ARG A 75 3.16 9.53 -10.49
CA ARG A 75 2.71 10.43 -9.42
C ARG A 75 2.16 9.63 -8.25
N LEU A 76 2.61 10.00 -7.05
CA LEU A 76 2.15 9.42 -5.80
C LEU A 76 1.12 10.33 -5.13
N SER A 77 0.02 9.73 -4.66
CA SER A 77 -1.01 10.39 -3.87
C SER A 77 -1.34 9.57 -2.62
N PRO A 78 -1.36 10.15 -1.41
CA PRO A 78 -1.65 9.40 -0.20
C PRO A 78 -3.12 8.93 -0.18
N LEU A 79 -3.33 7.65 0.14
CA LEU A 79 -4.65 7.03 0.32
C LEU A 79 -5.01 6.85 1.80
N THR A 80 -4.02 6.61 2.66
CA THR A 80 -4.27 6.45 4.10
C THR A 80 -3.57 7.53 4.92
N GLU A 81 -4.15 7.86 6.06
CA GLU A 81 -3.62 8.85 6.99
C GLU A 81 -3.37 8.26 8.37
N GLU A 82 -4.04 7.15 8.66
CA GLU A 82 -4.04 6.52 9.97
C GLU A 82 -2.72 5.78 10.23
N VAL A 83 -2.25 5.84 11.46
CA VAL A 83 -1.23 4.92 11.99
C VAL A 83 -1.87 3.54 12.14
N GLY A 84 -1.16 2.49 11.84
CA GLY A 84 -1.68 1.12 11.91
C GLY A 84 -2.45 0.66 10.66
N ALA A 85 -2.48 1.46 9.59
CA ALA A 85 -3.09 1.03 8.34
C ALA A 85 -2.37 -0.22 7.78
N CYS A 86 -3.13 -1.30 7.53
CA CYS A 86 -2.60 -2.59 7.11
C CYS A 86 -3.56 -3.34 6.17
N ALA A 87 -3.08 -4.46 5.59
CA ALA A 87 -3.84 -5.38 4.73
C ALA A 87 -4.66 -4.67 3.62
N PRO A 88 -4.02 -3.91 2.71
CA PRO A 88 -4.72 -3.19 1.67
C PRO A 88 -5.21 -4.13 0.57
N ALA A 89 -6.38 -3.83 0.02
CA ALA A 89 -6.90 -4.49 -1.17
C ALA A 89 -7.68 -3.49 -2.03
N VAL A 90 -7.37 -3.42 -3.31
CA VAL A 90 -8.12 -2.65 -4.29
C VAL A 90 -9.37 -3.42 -4.68
N SER A 91 -10.50 -2.74 -4.75
CA SER A 91 -11.76 -3.35 -5.20
C SER A 91 -11.66 -3.83 -6.66
N PRO A 92 -12.41 -4.89 -7.04
CA PRO A 92 -12.35 -5.42 -8.41
C PRO A 92 -12.72 -4.41 -9.50
N ASP A 93 -13.51 -3.41 -9.17
CA ASP A 93 -13.87 -2.32 -10.09
C ASP A 93 -12.86 -1.17 -10.13
N GLY A 94 -11.78 -1.26 -9.32
CA GLY A 94 -10.72 -0.25 -9.24
C GLY A 94 -11.14 1.09 -8.63
N ARG A 95 -12.26 1.14 -7.90
CA ARG A 95 -12.78 2.39 -7.35
C ARG A 95 -12.29 2.69 -5.96
N PHE A 96 -12.05 1.65 -5.15
CA PHE A 96 -11.77 1.79 -3.72
C PHE A 96 -10.53 1.00 -3.31
N LEU A 97 -9.83 1.52 -2.31
CA LEU A 97 -8.92 0.78 -1.45
C LEU A 97 -9.67 0.41 -0.17
N TYR A 98 -9.69 -0.88 0.17
CA TYR A 98 -10.09 -1.40 1.49
C TYR A 98 -8.84 -1.67 2.31
N TYR A 99 -8.88 -1.35 3.59
CA TYR A 99 -7.76 -1.56 4.50
C TYR A 99 -8.25 -1.66 5.94
N PHE A 100 -7.44 -2.26 6.78
CA PHE A 100 -7.66 -2.23 8.21
C PHE A 100 -6.81 -1.13 8.87
N VAL A 101 -7.29 -0.62 9.99
CA VAL A 101 -6.50 0.13 10.96
C VAL A 101 -6.38 -0.77 12.19
N ASP A 102 -5.15 -1.17 12.50
CA ASP A 102 -4.85 -2.08 13.61
C ASP A 102 -4.37 -1.28 14.83
N GLU A 103 -5.25 -1.16 15.82
CA GLU A 103 -4.99 -0.55 17.13
C GLU A 103 -5.06 -1.62 18.21
N THR A 104 -4.81 -2.89 17.86
CA THR A 104 -4.89 -4.00 18.78
C THR A 104 -3.67 -4.07 19.71
N ALA A 105 -3.91 -4.47 20.94
CA ALA A 105 -2.92 -4.82 21.95
C ALA A 105 -3.16 -6.28 22.41
N PRO A 106 -2.21 -6.92 23.12
CA PRO A 106 -2.33 -8.34 23.47
C PRO A 106 -3.61 -8.72 24.22
N GLN A 107 -4.12 -7.85 25.10
CA GLN A 107 -5.29 -8.15 25.96
C GLN A 107 -6.54 -7.37 25.56
N ASP A 108 -6.39 -6.38 24.70
CA ASP A 108 -7.50 -5.50 24.31
C ASP A 108 -7.17 -4.83 22.99
N GLY A 109 -8.11 -4.16 22.37
CA GLY A 109 -7.82 -3.36 21.20
C GLY A 109 -8.98 -3.20 20.26
N ARG A 110 -8.63 -2.61 19.11
CA ARG A 110 -9.58 -2.23 18.09
C ARG A 110 -9.02 -2.54 16.72
N LEU A 111 -9.82 -3.20 15.89
CA LEU A 111 -9.55 -3.40 14.48
C LEU A 111 -10.66 -2.75 13.67
N THR A 112 -10.32 -1.77 12.85
CA THR A 112 -11.30 -1.00 12.08
C THR A 112 -11.12 -1.29 10.59
N LEU A 113 -12.17 -1.80 9.93
CA LEU A 113 -12.22 -1.92 8.47
C LEU A 113 -12.65 -0.58 7.88
N LYS A 114 -11.86 -0.07 6.96
CA LYS A 114 -12.11 1.21 6.26
C LYS A 114 -12.03 1.03 4.74
N ARG A 115 -12.61 1.97 4.03
CA ARG A 115 -12.37 2.17 2.60
C ARG A 115 -12.07 3.62 2.29
N VAL A 116 -11.41 3.85 1.17
CA VAL A 116 -11.20 5.17 0.56
C VAL A 116 -11.25 5.02 -0.96
N GLY A 117 -11.79 6.00 -1.66
CA GLY A 117 -11.69 6.05 -3.12
C GLY A 117 -10.24 6.14 -3.59
N LEU A 118 -9.90 5.53 -4.73
CA LEU A 118 -8.54 5.68 -5.30
C LEU A 118 -8.21 7.13 -5.68
N ASP A 119 -9.20 8.00 -5.75
CA ASP A 119 -9.04 9.46 -5.90
C ASP A 119 -8.84 10.20 -4.56
N GLY A 120 -8.79 9.45 -3.44
CA GLY A 120 -8.69 9.98 -2.09
C GLY A 120 -10.03 10.40 -1.45
N SER A 121 -11.12 10.34 -2.19
CA SER A 121 -12.47 10.69 -1.71
C SER A 121 -13.15 9.54 -0.93
N ASP A 122 -14.37 9.78 -0.48
CA ASP A 122 -15.30 8.78 0.09
C ASP A 122 -14.68 7.85 1.16
N ARG A 123 -13.86 8.43 2.03
CA ARG A 123 -13.27 7.71 3.17
C ARG A 123 -14.35 7.36 4.18
N ARG A 124 -14.50 6.06 4.49
CA ARG A 124 -15.52 5.56 5.41
C ARG A 124 -15.00 4.43 6.28
N THR A 125 -15.50 4.40 7.52
CA THR A 125 -15.46 3.21 8.38
C THR A 125 -16.61 2.28 7.99
N LEU A 126 -16.31 1.02 7.76
CA LEU A 126 -17.28 0.00 7.38
C LEU A 126 -17.65 -0.92 8.55
N ALA A 127 -16.66 -1.28 9.36
CA ALA A 127 -16.86 -2.12 10.54
C ALA A 127 -15.81 -1.81 11.61
N VAL A 128 -16.15 -2.07 12.84
CA VAL A 128 -15.25 -1.99 13.99
C VAL A 128 -15.41 -3.27 14.79
N LEU A 129 -14.29 -3.90 15.11
CA LEU A 129 -14.18 -5.02 16.03
C LEU A 129 -13.44 -4.54 17.27
N GLU A 130 -14.05 -4.69 18.43
CA GLU A 130 -13.48 -4.33 19.73
C GLU A 130 -13.35 -5.58 20.60
N GLY A 131 -12.34 -5.60 21.46
CA GLY A 131 -12.12 -6.67 22.40
C GLY A 131 -10.78 -7.39 22.21
N PRO A 132 -10.54 -8.44 23.01
CA PRO A 132 -9.30 -9.19 22.93
C PRO A 132 -9.15 -9.86 21.56
N ARG A 133 -7.93 -9.83 21.05
CA ARG A 133 -7.59 -10.58 19.83
C ARG A 133 -7.81 -12.07 20.09
N PRO A 134 -8.51 -12.81 19.22
CA PRO A 134 -8.51 -14.26 19.31
C PRO A 134 -7.07 -14.76 19.34
N GLU A 135 -6.73 -15.60 20.29
CA GLU A 135 -5.43 -16.26 20.27
C GLU A 135 -5.32 -17.00 18.95
N THR A 136 -4.38 -16.59 18.09
CA THR A 136 -4.05 -17.35 16.91
C THR A 136 -3.43 -18.62 17.43
N GLY A 137 -4.22 -19.70 17.43
CA GLY A 137 -3.71 -21.01 17.78
C GLY A 137 -2.48 -21.27 16.91
N THR A 138 -1.35 -21.42 17.55
CA THR A 138 -0.17 -21.97 16.90
C THR A 138 -0.55 -23.40 16.46
N PRO A 139 -0.38 -23.76 15.21
CA PRO A 139 -0.59 -25.15 14.77
C PRO A 139 0.39 -26.10 15.45
#